data_b2ff5bd295be955e63d82c9bbfdc6e68
#
_entry.id   b2ff5bd295be955e63d82c9bbfdc6e68
#
_cell.length_a   1.000
_cell.length_b   1.000
_cell.length_c   1.000
_cell.angle_alpha   90.00
_cell.angle_beta   90.00
_cell.angle_gamma   90.00
#
_symmetry.space_group_name_H-M   'P 1'
#
loop_
_entity.id
_entity.type
_entity.pdbx_description
1 polymer ?
#
loop_
_entity_poly.entity_id
_entity_poly.type
_entity_poly.pdbx_seq_one_letter_code
_entity_poly.pdbx_strand_id
1 'polypeptide(L)'
;MLYVLCGPSYCGKSTYANELKNHISAHGTNVTIINPDSIREELLGDASDQSHGDLVFKTAHQRVEEALSNHDIVIFDATNLTLRARKPLIEIAKRYNEMVIAIVFKDLSMGELVSRYTARERKVPLEIVEKQRQKFTLPTRAEGFDRVWKAEECIDTLR
;
A
#
# COMPACT_ATOMS: atom_id res chain seq x y z
N MET A 1 -3.07 -13.22 -5.83
CA MET A 1 -2.21 -12.87 -4.67
C MET A 1 -2.31 -11.36 -4.41
N LEU A 2 -2.39 -10.95 -3.16
CA LEU A 2 -2.49 -9.54 -2.76
C LEU A 2 -1.32 -9.15 -1.84
N TYR A 3 -0.54 -8.16 -2.26
CA TYR A 3 0.45 -7.51 -1.42
C TYR A 3 -0.12 -6.21 -0.84
N VAL A 4 -0.08 -6.06 0.47
CA VAL A 4 -0.57 -4.89 1.19
C VAL A 4 0.64 -4.15 1.77
N LEU A 5 0.96 -2.99 1.22
CA LEU A 5 2.07 -2.17 1.72
C LEU A 5 1.61 -1.40 2.95
N CYS A 6 2.40 -1.42 4.01
CA CYS A 6 2.04 -0.82 5.29
C CYS A 6 3.16 0.07 5.83
N GLY A 7 2.85 1.35 5.99
CA GLY A 7 3.77 2.33 6.53
C GLY A 7 3.33 3.77 6.28
N PRO A 8 3.86 4.73 7.07
CA PRO A 8 3.55 6.15 6.89
C PRO A 8 3.97 6.69 5.53
N SER A 9 3.53 7.90 5.20
CA SER A 9 3.99 8.62 4.01
C SER A 9 5.51 8.79 4.02
N TYR A 10 6.12 8.90 2.84
CA TYR A 10 7.56 9.04 2.60
C TYR A 10 8.44 7.82 2.93
N CYS A 11 7.89 6.69 3.36
CA CYS A 11 8.71 5.51 3.66
C CYS A 11 9.12 4.68 2.43
N GLY A 12 8.78 5.12 1.21
CA GLY A 12 9.24 4.49 -0.03
C GLY A 12 8.29 3.46 -0.64
N LYS A 13 7.03 3.43 -0.23
CA LYS A 13 6.04 2.44 -0.71
C LYS A 13 5.85 2.45 -2.22
N SER A 14 5.66 3.63 -2.82
CA SER A 14 5.38 3.73 -4.27
C SER A 14 6.58 3.32 -5.12
N THR A 15 7.79 3.68 -4.71
CA THR A 15 9.03 3.21 -5.36
C THR A 15 9.13 1.69 -5.28
N TYR A 16 8.92 1.13 -4.10
CA TYR A 16 8.92 -0.31 -3.88
C TYR A 16 7.85 -1.03 -4.72
N ALA A 17 6.63 -0.49 -4.77
CA ALA A 17 5.55 -1.06 -5.55
C ALA A 17 5.93 -1.19 -7.04
N ASN A 18 6.58 -0.17 -7.61
CA ASN A 18 7.04 -0.21 -8.99
C ASN A 18 8.17 -1.21 -9.20
N GLU A 19 9.13 -1.29 -8.29
CA GLU A 19 10.21 -2.29 -8.35
C GLU A 19 9.66 -3.72 -8.27
N LEU A 20 8.77 -3.97 -7.34
CA LEU A 20 8.12 -5.27 -7.16
C LEU A 20 7.30 -5.65 -8.41
N LYS A 21 6.53 -4.71 -8.94
CA LYS A 21 5.78 -4.92 -10.19
C LYS A 21 6.72 -5.30 -11.34
N ASN A 22 7.79 -4.54 -11.54
CA ASN A 22 8.74 -4.82 -12.62
C ASN A 22 9.38 -6.20 -12.46
N HIS A 23 9.75 -6.57 -11.25
CA HIS A 23 10.34 -7.87 -10.96
C HIS A 23 9.38 -9.02 -11.28
N ILE A 24 8.15 -8.94 -10.80
CA ILE A 24 7.14 -9.99 -11.02
C ILE A 24 6.73 -10.05 -12.50
N SER A 25 6.53 -8.91 -13.14
CA SER A 25 6.12 -8.84 -14.56
C SER A 25 7.16 -9.39 -15.50
N ALA A 26 8.44 -9.36 -15.14
CA ALA A 26 9.52 -9.96 -15.93
C ALA A 26 9.34 -11.48 -16.12
N HIS A 27 8.55 -12.13 -15.28
CA HIS A 27 8.21 -13.56 -15.36
C HIS A 27 6.88 -13.84 -16.05
N GLY A 28 6.30 -12.84 -16.74
CA GLY A 28 5.08 -13.00 -17.54
C GLY A 28 3.78 -12.98 -16.75
N THR A 29 3.82 -12.60 -15.47
CA THR A 29 2.63 -12.48 -14.62
C THR A 29 2.05 -11.07 -14.68
N ASN A 30 0.74 -10.96 -14.79
CA ASN A 30 0.06 -9.67 -14.77
C ASN A 30 0.01 -9.10 -13.34
N VAL A 31 0.45 -7.85 -13.19
CA VAL A 31 0.53 -7.15 -11.90
C VAL A 31 -0.18 -5.80 -11.98
N THR A 32 -1.08 -5.58 -11.07
CA THR A 32 -1.82 -4.31 -10.95
C THR A 32 -1.44 -3.60 -9.65
N ILE A 33 -1.01 -2.34 -9.76
CA ILE A 33 -0.83 -1.46 -8.59
C ILE A 33 -2.11 -0.67 -8.38
N ILE A 34 -2.67 -0.71 -7.18
CA ILE A 34 -3.82 0.08 -6.78
C ILE A 34 -3.38 1.06 -5.71
N ASN A 35 -3.49 2.35 -6.03
CA ASN A 35 -3.11 3.46 -5.16
C ASN A 35 -4.31 4.40 -4.98
N PRO A 36 -4.83 4.57 -3.76
CA PRO A 36 -5.96 5.47 -3.50
C PRO A 36 -5.72 6.93 -3.88
N ASP A 37 -4.48 7.43 -3.79
CA ASP A 37 -4.17 8.80 -4.21
C ASP A 37 -4.34 8.99 -5.73
N SER A 38 -3.92 8.01 -6.51
CA SER A 38 -4.12 8.01 -7.96
C SER A 38 -5.61 7.93 -8.33
N ILE A 39 -6.38 7.14 -7.61
CA ILE A 39 -7.84 7.06 -7.78
C ILE A 39 -8.49 8.40 -7.40
N ARG A 40 -8.03 9.03 -6.34
CA ARG A 40 -8.52 10.34 -5.90
C ARG A 40 -8.29 11.40 -6.97
N GLU A 41 -7.11 11.42 -7.57
CA GLU A 41 -6.81 12.31 -8.70
C GLU A 41 -7.69 12.02 -9.91
N GLU A 42 -7.88 10.75 -10.25
CA GLU A 42 -8.74 10.31 -11.36
C GLU A 42 -10.21 10.73 -11.17
N LEU A 43 -10.77 10.54 -9.96
CA LEU A 43 -12.18 10.80 -9.67
C LEU A 43 -12.48 12.27 -9.34
N LEU A 44 -11.55 12.96 -8.69
CA LEU A 44 -11.78 14.29 -8.11
C LEU A 44 -10.90 15.38 -8.73
N GLY A 45 -9.95 15.01 -9.58
CA GLY A 45 -9.01 15.94 -10.21
C GLY A 45 -7.90 16.44 -9.31
N ASP A 46 -7.83 16.00 -8.05
CA ASP A 46 -6.82 16.39 -7.06
C ASP A 46 -6.55 15.24 -6.09
N ALA A 47 -5.33 14.73 -6.14
CA ALA A 47 -4.89 13.63 -5.28
C ALA A 47 -4.87 14.00 -3.78
N SER A 48 -4.90 15.28 -3.44
CA SER A 48 -4.93 15.77 -2.06
C SER A 48 -6.36 16.02 -1.52
N ASP A 49 -7.38 15.92 -2.36
CA ASP A 49 -8.78 16.13 -1.96
C ASP A 49 -9.28 14.97 -1.08
N GLN A 50 -9.47 15.25 0.21
CA GLN A 50 -9.93 14.27 1.20
C GLN A 50 -11.45 14.26 1.39
N SER A 51 -12.21 15.06 0.61
CA SER A 51 -13.66 15.24 0.80
C SER A 51 -14.50 14.00 0.49
N HIS A 52 -14.01 13.07 -0.33
CA HIS A 52 -14.72 11.87 -0.77
C HIS A 52 -13.93 10.58 -0.48
N GLY A 53 -13.34 10.49 0.71
CA GLY A 53 -12.52 9.35 1.12
C GLY A 53 -13.24 8.00 1.01
N ASP A 54 -14.51 7.94 1.40
CA ASP A 54 -15.32 6.71 1.32
C ASP A 54 -15.48 6.22 -0.12
N LEU A 55 -15.73 7.13 -1.07
CA LEU A 55 -15.84 6.81 -2.49
C LEU A 55 -14.51 6.30 -3.06
N VAL A 56 -13.41 6.96 -2.71
CA VAL A 56 -12.06 6.58 -3.16
C VAL A 56 -11.69 5.18 -2.68
N PHE A 57 -11.88 4.88 -1.40
CA PHE A 57 -11.56 3.56 -0.84
C PHE A 57 -12.52 2.47 -1.32
N LYS A 58 -13.80 2.78 -1.49
CA LYS A 58 -14.77 1.86 -2.10
C LYS A 58 -14.32 1.48 -3.52
N THR A 59 -13.93 2.46 -4.33
CA THR A 59 -13.43 2.24 -5.68
C THR A 59 -12.15 1.41 -5.67
N ALA A 60 -11.22 1.72 -4.77
CA ALA A 60 -9.98 0.97 -4.62
C ALA A 60 -10.25 -0.51 -4.28
N HIS A 61 -11.13 -0.78 -3.32
CA HIS A 61 -11.51 -2.14 -2.93
C HIS A 61 -12.20 -2.89 -4.07
N GLN A 62 -13.07 -2.23 -4.84
CA GLN A 62 -13.70 -2.84 -6.02
C GLN A 62 -12.67 -3.24 -7.08
N ARG A 63 -11.65 -2.40 -7.31
CA ARG A 63 -10.55 -2.73 -8.23
C ARG A 63 -9.68 -3.89 -7.74
N VAL A 64 -9.48 -4.01 -6.43
CA VAL A 64 -8.82 -5.20 -5.84
C VAL A 64 -9.63 -6.45 -6.11
N GLU A 65 -10.94 -6.42 -5.88
CA GLU A 65 -11.82 -7.57 -6.14
C GLU A 65 -11.79 -7.99 -7.61
N GLU A 66 -11.90 -7.03 -8.52
CA GLU A 66 -11.86 -7.29 -9.96
C GLU A 66 -10.54 -7.94 -10.38
N ALA A 67 -9.41 -7.38 -9.95
CA ALA A 67 -8.10 -7.93 -10.29
C ALA A 67 -7.87 -9.32 -9.71
N LEU A 68 -8.27 -9.57 -8.46
CA LEU A 68 -8.14 -10.89 -7.84
C LEU A 68 -9.09 -11.93 -8.49
N SER A 69 -10.26 -11.51 -8.93
CA SER A 69 -11.17 -12.40 -9.68
C SER A 69 -10.57 -12.86 -11.03
N ASN A 70 -9.68 -12.06 -11.60
CA ASN A 70 -8.93 -12.39 -12.81
C ASN A 70 -7.62 -13.13 -12.52
N HIS A 71 -7.36 -13.49 -11.25
CA HIS A 71 -6.11 -14.10 -10.79
C HIS A 71 -4.86 -13.24 -11.01
N ASP A 72 -5.03 -11.94 -11.11
CA ASP A 72 -3.91 -11.01 -11.18
C ASP A 72 -3.18 -10.94 -9.83
N ILE A 73 -1.91 -10.54 -9.88
CA ILE A 73 -1.20 -10.12 -8.67
C ILE A 73 -1.52 -8.64 -8.43
N VAL A 74 -1.94 -8.32 -7.22
CA VAL A 74 -2.30 -6.96 -6.82
C VAL A 74 -1.32 -6.44 -5.77
N ILE A 75 -0.85 -5.21 -5.98
CA ILE A 75 -0.07 -4.46 -5.00
C ILE A 75 -0.93 -3.27 -4.55
N PHE A 76 -1.34 -3.27 -3.29
CA PHE A 76 -2.14 -2.19 -2.73
C PHE A 76 -1.21 -1.17 -2.04
N ASP A 77 -1.01 -0.05 -2.71
CA ASP A 77 -0.09 1.02 -2.28
C ASP A 77 -0.85 2.13 -1.55
N ALA A 78 -0.98 1.97 -0.25
CA ALA A 78 -1.54 2.94 0.67
C ALA A 78 -0.81 2.84 2.02
N THR A 79 -1.14 3.71 2.96
CA THR A 79 -0.49 3.69 4.28
C THR A 79 -0.86 2.47 5.11
N ASN A 80 -2.10 1.99 5.03
CA ASN A 80 -2.61 0.80 5.71
C ASN A 80 -2.19 0.72 7.19
N LEU A 81 -2.39 1.83 7.91
CA LEU A 81 -1.82 2.06 9.25
C LEU A 81 -2.43 1.21 10.35
N THR A 82 -3.72 0.87 10.22
CA THR A 82 -4.50 0.28 11.29
C THR A 82 -5.13 -1.06 10.87
N LEU A 83 -5.52 -1.86 11.87
CA LEU A 83 -6.29 -3.09 11.62
C LEU A 83 -7.56 -2.80 10.82
N ARG A 84 -8.24 -1.71 11.16
CA ARG A 84 -9.48 -1.30 10.47
C ARG A 84 -9.25 -1.03 8.98
N ALA A 85 -8.14 -0.38 8.63
CA ALA A 85 -7.80 -0.11 7.23
C ALA A 85 -7.44 -1.39 6.45
N ARG A 86 -6.78 -2.34 7.10
CA ARG A 86 -6.31 -3.59 6.48
C ARG A 86 -7.38 -4.67 6.37
N LYS A 87 -8.34 -4.68 7.29
CA LYS A 87 -9.38 -5.73 7.39
C LYS A 87 -10.14 -5.96 6.09
N PRO A 88 -10.66 -4.94 5.37
CA PRO A 88 -11.35 -5.15 4.11
C PRO A 88 -10.51 -5.86 3.04
N LEU A 89 -9.22 -5.53 2.98
CA LEU A 89 -8.29 -6.14 2.01
C LEU A 89 -8.06 -7.63 2.30
N ILE A 90 -7.91 -7.97 3.57
CA ILE A 90 -7.75 -9.36 4.01
C ILE A 90 -9.03 -10.16 3.70
N GLU A 91 -10.20 -9.59 3.98
CA GLU A 91 -11.49 -10.21 3.71
C GLU A 91 -11.71 -10.45 2.21
N ILE A 92 -11.34 -9.49 1.37
CA ILE A 92 -11.41 -9.64 -0.08
C ILE A 92 -10.51 -10.79 -0.54
N ALA A 93 -9.26 -10.81 -0.14
CA ALA A 93 -8.33 -11.88 -0.54
C ALA A 93 -8.84 -13.26 -0.14
N LYS A 94 -9.37 -13.41 1.06
CA LYS A 94 -9.96 -14.67 1.55
C LYS A 94 -11.18 -15.09 0.75
N ARG A 95 -12.03 -14.14 0.38
CA ARG A 95 -13.23 -14.40 -0.44
C ARG A 95 -12.89 -14.99 -1.79
N TYR A 96 -11.78 -14.54 -2.38
CA TYR A 96 -11.28 -15.05 -3.66
C TYR A 96 -10.26 -16.20 -3.52
N ASN A 97 -10.06 -16.70 -2.29
CA ASN A 97 -9.09 -17.75 -1.97
C ASN A 97 -7.68 -17.43 -2.44
N GLU A 98 -7.32 -16.16 -2.29
CA GLU A 98 -6.01 -15.62 -2.66
C GLU A 98 -5.13 -15.38 -1.42
N MET A 99 -3.84 -15.61 -1.58
CA MET A 99 -2.86 -15.31 -0.54
C MET A 99 -2.75 -13.79 -0.33
N VAL A 100 -2.70 -13.37 0.93
CA VAL A 100 -2.51 -11.96 1.31
C VAL A 100 -1.28 -11.78 2.17
N ILE A 101 -0.39 -10.89 1.73
CA ILE A 101 0.92 -10.66 2.34
C ILE A 101 1.02 -9.18 2.72
N ALA A 102 1.34 -8.92 3.99
CA ALA A 102 1.70 -7.57 4.42
C ALA A 102 3.19 -7.31 4.21
N ILE A 103 3.51 -6.15 3.65
CA ILE A 103 4.90 -5.68 3.52
C ILE A 103 5.05 -4.42 4.38
N VAL A 104 5.88 -4.52 5.42
CA VAL A 104 6.08 -3.47 6.41
C VAL A 104 7.32 -2.66 6.08
N PHE A 105 7.15 -1.35 6.04
CA PHE A 105 8.23 -0.41 5.77
C PHE A 105 8.85 0.09 7.07
N LYS A 106 10.17 0.29 7.03
CA LYS A 106 10.95 0.82 8.13
C LYS A 106 10.49 2.23 8.49
N ASP A 107 10.46 2.52 9.78
CA ASP A 107 10.30 3.89 10.27
C ASP A 107 11.53 4.74 9.93
N LEU A 108 11.30 5.94 9.44
CA LEU A 108 12.36 6.86 9.03
C LEU A 108 12.82 7.73 10.21
N SER A 109 14.12 8.05 10.24
CA SER A 109 14.63 9.11 11.10
C SER A 109 14.03 10.46 10.70
N MET A 110 14.01 11.42 11.60
CA MET A 110 13.51 12.77 11.30
C MET A 110 14.32 13.43 10.17
N GLY A 111 15.63 13.21 10.11
CA GLY A 111 16.47 13.72 9.03
C GLY A 111 16.12 13.15 7.65
N GLU A 112 15.90 11.84 7.56
CA GLU A 112 15.45 11.18 6.33
C GLU A 112 14.07 11.68 5.90
N LEU A 113 13.15 11.85 6.86
CA LEU A 113 11.80 12.33 6.62
C LEU A 113 11.80 13.75 6.05
N VAL A 114 12.56 14.66 6.66
CA VAL A 114 12.70 16.05 6.19
C VAL A 114 13.32 16.10 4.80
N SER A 115 14.37 15.31 4.56
CA SER A 115 15.03 15.23 3.24
C SER A 115 14.04 14.78 2.15
N ARG A 116 13.27 13.74 2.40
CA ARG A 116 12.27 13.24 1.44
C ARG A 116 11.09 14.20 1.26
N TYR A 117 10.67 14.87 2.33
CA TYR A 117 9.65 15.92 2.29
C TYR A 117 10.08 17.05 1.37
N THR A 118 11.31 17.55 1.53
CA THR A 118 11.85 18.66 0.73
C THR A 118 11.96 18.31 -0.75
N ALA A 119 12.27 17.06 -1.08
CA ALA A 119 12.47 16.61 -2.46
C ALA A 119 11.18 16.41 -3.25
N ARG A 120 10.01 16.35 -2.61
CA ARG A 120 8.74 16.09 -3.28
C ARG A 120 8.04 17.35 -3.76
N GLU A 121 7.49 17.31 -4.97
CA GLU A 121 6.62 18.37 -5.52
C GLU A 121 5.29 18.42 -4.77
N ARG A 122 4.60 17.27 -4.65
CA ARG A 122 3.40 17.13 -3.83
C ARG A 122 3.77 16.70 -2.43
N LYS A 123 3.40 17.51 -1.45
CA LYS A 123 3.78 17.30 -0.05
C LYS A 123 2.60 16.92 0.82
N VAL A 124 2.78 15.86 1.59
CA VAL A 124 1.94 15.58 2.75
C VAL A 124 2.56 16.34 3.93
N PRO A 125 1.81 17.18 4.66
CA PRO A 125 2.36 17.93 5.79
C PRO A 125 3.03 17.02 6.81
N LEU A 126 4.18 17.45 7.35
CA LEU A 126 4.93 16.65 8.34
C LEU A 126 4.10 16.33 9.60
N GLU A 127 3.20 17.21 9.99
CA GLU A 127 2.26 16.97 11.10
C GLU A 127 1.34 15.78 10.83
N ILE A 128 0.89 15.61 9.60
CA ILE A 128 0.06 14.48 9.18
C ILE A 128 0.90 13.20 9.20
N VAL A 129 2.13 13.25 8.74
CA VAL A 129 3.05 12.10 8.77
C VAL A 129 3.30 11.66 10.22
N GLU A 130 3.50 12.60 11.14
CA GLU A 130 3.68 12.27 12.56
C GLU A 130 2.44 11.61 13.16
N LYS A 131 1.24 12.09 12.83
CA LYS A 131 -0.01 11.43 13.22
C LYS A 131 -0.13 10.03 12.64
N GLN A 132 0.29 9.83 11.39
CA GLN A 132 0.33 8.51 10.78
C GLN A 132 1.27 7.56 11.52
N ARG A 133 2.46 8.02 11.89
CA ARG A 133 3.43 7.24 12.68
C ARG A 133 2.86 6.82 14.03
N GLN A 134 2.15 7.71 14.71
CA GLN A 134 1.51 7.43 16.01
C GLN A 134 0.38 6.41 15.90
N LYS A 135 -0.38 6.43 14.80
CA LYS A 135 -1.48 5.48 14.55
C LYS A 135 -0.99 4.13 14.06
N PHE A 136 0.22 4.03 13.55
CA PHE A 136 0.69 2.83 12.91
C PHE A 136 0.76 1.65 13.87
N THR A 137 -0.03 0.64 13.60
CA THR A 137 -0.03 -0.65 14.27
C THR A 137 0.59 -1.69 13.36
N LEU A 138 1.64 -2.38 13.81
CA LEU A 138 2.30 -3.41 13.01
C LEU A 138 1.31 -4.48 12.55
N PRO A 139 1.30 -4.84 11.27
CA PRO A 139 0.53 -5.97 10.79
C PRO A 139 0.96 -7.27 11.45
N THR A 140 0.00 -8.15 11.67
CA THR A 140 0.26 -9.48 12.25
C THR A 140 -0.49 -10.57 11.48
N ARG A 141 -0.01 -11.79 11.56
CA ARG A 141 -0.71 -12.95 11.03
C ARG A 141 -2.06 -13.20 11.72
N ALA A 142 -2.19 -12.80 12.97
CA ALA A 142 -3.45 -12.91 13.73
C ALA A 142 -4.59 -12.10 13.12
N GLU A 143 -4.28 -11.01 12.39
CA GLU A 143 -5.29 -10.25 11.62
C GLU A 143 -5.86 -11.05 10.44
N GLY A 144 -5.10 -12.00 9.93
CA GLY A 144 -5.47 -12.82 8.79
C GLY A 144 -4.49 -12.80 7.62
N PHE A 145 -3.37 -12.09 7.73
CA PHE A 145 -2.29 -12.18 6.75
C PHE A 145 -1.67 -13.59 6.74
N ASP A 146 -1.43 -14.12 5.56
CA ASP A 146 -0.72 -15.40 5.41
C ASP A 146 0.77 -15.23 5.74
N ARG A 147 1.33 -14.06 5.41
CA ARG A 147 2.71 -13.68 5.73
C ARG A 147 2.82 -12.21 6.06
N VAL A 148 3.80 -11.87 6.88
CA VAL A 148 4.19 -10.49 7.19
C VAL A 148 5.69 -10.38 6.93
N TRP A 149 6.07 -9.58 5.94
CA TRP A 149 7.45 -9.38 5.52
C TRP A 149 7.89 -7.95 5.76
N LYS A 150 9.16 -7.76 6.02
CA LYS A 150 9.79 -6.44 5.98
C LYS A 150 10.19 -6.12 4.54
N ALA A 151 10.01 -4.88 4.11
CA ALA A 151 10.34 -4.45 2.75
C ALA A 151 11.80 -4.74 2.38
N GLU A 152 12.72 -4.53 3.32
CA GLU A 152 14.15 -4.78 3.16
C GLU A 152 14.46 -6.25 2.85
N GLU A 153 13.77 -7.17 3.51
CA GLU A 153 13.99 -8.62 3.37
C GLU A 153 13.38 -9.18 2.08
N CYS A 154 12.26 -8.60 1.63
CA CYS A 154 11.52 -9.11 0.48
C CYS A 154 12.27 -8.88 -0.84
N ILE A 155 12.86 -7.70 -1.04
CA ILE A 155 13.63 -7.39 -2.25
C ILE A 155 14.87 -8.27 -2.36
N ASP A 156 15.55 -8.51 -1.24
CA ASP A 156 16.75 -9.37 -1.24
C ASP A 156 16.42 -10.83 -1.56
N THR A 157 15.24 -11.29 -1.19
CA THR A 157 14.76 -12.65 -1.52
C THR A 157 14.35 -12.78 -2.99
N LEU A 158 13.97 -11.67 -3.62
CA LEU A 158 13.56 -11.61 -5.02
C LEU A 158 14.71 -11.37 -6.00
N ARG A 159 15.87 -10.99 -5.50
CA ARG A 159 17.11 -10.83 -6.29
C ARG A 159 17.88 -12.14 -6.39
#